data_b59e6d2204482d7e9a696b9d13ab5f01
#
_entry.id   b59e6d2204482d7e9a696b9d13ab5f01
#
_cell.length_a   1.000
_cell.length_b   1.000
_cell.length_c   1.000
_cell.angle_alpha   90.00
_cell.angle_beta   90.00
_cell.angle_gamma   90.00
#
_symmetry.space_group_name_H-M   'P 1'
#
loop_
_entity.id
_entity.type
_entity.pdbx_description
1 polymer ?
#
loop_
_entity_poly.entity_id
_entity_poly.type
_entity_poly.pdbx_seq_one_letter_code
_entity_poly.pdbx_strand_id
1 'polypeptide(L)'
;MDDPLVERTLAVYREHYFSHGALDSRMYPDIDVVLHTLHEAGVPISTATSKPETPATYILEHYGLTGDIDIITGASDDEVRSAKADVVEEALRRLRAHGFDVSRPVLVGDRLHDVEGAAAHGVPTVFAEWGYGSPAEAVGTIAQAATPLDLLPILLPSA
;
A
#
# COMPACT_ATOMS: atom_id res chain seq x y z
N MET A 1 23.97 18.76 -2.41
CA MET A 1 24.90 19.01 -1.27
C MET A 1 24.13 18.58 -0.02
N ASP A 2 24.52 17.46 0.55
CA ASP A 2 23.83 16.92 1.72
C ASP A 2 24.28 17.72 2.95
N ASP A 3 23.33 18.43 3.56
CA ASP A 3 23.57 19.20 4.78
C ASP A 3 23.66 18.20 5.95
N PRO A 4 24.82 18.13 6.66
CA PRO A 4 24.99 17.20 7.78
C PRO A 4 23.95 17.38 8.89
N LEU A 5 23.38 18.60 9.03
CA LEU A 5 22.33 18.88 9.99
C LEU A 5 21.01 18.20 9.59
N VAL A 6 20.69 18.23 8.30
CA VAL A 6 19.47 17.57 7.76
C VAL A 6 19.58 16.06 7.93
N GLU A 7 20.74 15.47 7.61
CA GLU A 7 20.95 14.03 7.79
C GLU A 7 20.83 13.60 9.26
N ARG A 8 21.41 14.35 10.18
CA ARG A 8 21.28 14.06 11.61
C ARG A 8 19.83 14.17 12.08
N THR A 9 19.12 15.19 11.63
CA THR A 9 17.72 15.38 11.98
C THR A 9 16.85 14.24 11.46
N LEU A 10 17.08 13.80 10.21
CA LEU A 10 16.39 12.65 9.62
C LEU A 10 16.73 11.34 10.35
N ALA A 11 17.98 11.15 10.74
CA ALA A 11 18.40 9.96 11.48
C ALA A 11 17.72 9.89 12.85
N VAL A 12 17.66 10.99 13.59
CA VAL A 12 16.94 11.06 14.88
C VAL A 12 15.45 10.84 14.70
N TYR A 13 14.84 11.41 13.68
CA TYR A 13 13.44 11.21 13.36
C TYR A 13 13.15 9.73 13.06
N ARG A 14 13.97 9.09 12.23
CA ARG A 14 13.83 7.67 11.90
C ARG A 14 13.97 6.78 13.13
N GLU A 15 14.95 7.03 13.98
CA GLU A 15 15.16 6.29 15.23
C GLU A 15 13.95 6.42 16.16
N HIS A 16 13.43 7.63 16.35
CA HIS A 16 12.23 7.87 17.15
C HIS A 16 11.00 7.18 16.54
N TYR A 17 10.83 7.26 15.23
CA TYR A 17 9.72 6.61 14.52
C TYR A 17 9.75 5.09 14.72
N PHE A 18 10.91 4.43 14.55
CA PHE A 18 11.03 3.00 14.75
C PHE A 18 10.81 2.57 16.20
N SER A 19 11.25 3.36 17.16
CA SER A 19 11.11 3.00 18.58
C SER A 19 9.72 3.26 19.15
N HIS A 20 8.98 4.25 18.64
CA HIS A 20 7.70 4.69 19.21
C HIS A 20 6.59 4.89 18.17
N GLY A 21 6.86 5.58 17.06
CA GLY A 21 5.83 6.01 16.11
C GLY A 21 5.29 4.89 15.22
N ALA A 22 6.13 3.97 14.78
CA ALA A 22 5.74 2.91 13.85
C ALA A 22 4.71 1.95 14.45
N LEU A 23 4.79 1.68 15.75
CA LEU A 23 3.94 0.75 16.46
C LEU A 23 2.70 1.41 17.09
N ASP A 24 2.58 2.73 17.01
CA ASP A 24 1.38 3.45 17.45
C ASP A 24 0.19 3.29 16.49
N SER A 25 0.45 2.86 15.26
CA SER A 25 -0.61 2.54 14.30
C SER A 25 -1.31 1.24 14.70
N ARG A 26 -2.62 1.18 14.47
CA ARG A 26 -3.42 -0.03 14.68
C ARG A 26 -3.83 -0.61 13.34
N MET A 27 -3.84 -1.94 13.26
CA MET A 27 -4.42 -2.63 12.12
C MET A 27 -5.95 -2.46 12.13
N TYR A 28 -6.52 -2.11 10.98
CA TYR A 28 -7.97 -2.09 10.84
C TYR A 28 -8.55 -3.50 11.03
N PRO A 29 -9.76 -3.63 11.63
CA PRO A 29 -10.39 -4.92 11.80
C PRO A 29 -10.52 -5.68 10.48
N ASP A 30 -10.24 -6.98 10.52
CA ASP A 30 -10.41 -7.93 9.41
C ASP A 30 -9.45 -7.75 8.22
N ILE A 31 -8.50 -6.83 8.26
CA ILE A 31 -7.50 -6.68 7.19
C ILE A 31 -6.66 -7.95 7.04
N ASP A 32 -6.29 -8.59 8.13
CA ASP A 32 -5.57 -9.86 8.15
C ASP A 32 -6.38 -10.97 7.48
N VAL A 33 -7.68 -11.04 7.76
CA VAL A 33 -8.60 -12.01 7.14
C VAL A 33 -8.69 -11.78 5.63
N VAL A 34 -8.81 -10.53 5.19
CA VAL A 34 -8.90 -10.17 3.77
C VAL A 34 -7.62 -10.54 3.04
N LEU A 35 -6.46 -10.18 3.56
CA LEU A 35 -5.17 -10.48 2.94
C LEU A 35 -4.96 -11.99 2.84
N HIS A 36 -5.23 -12.73 3.92
CA HIS A 36 -5.08 -14.18 3.94
C HIS A 36 -6.03 -14.86 2.93
N THR A 37 -7.28 -14.44 2.87
CA THR A 37 -8.27 -14.99 1.95
C THR A 37 -7.87 -14.76 0.49
N LEU A 38 -7.40 -13.56 0.15
CA LEU A 38 -6.94 -13.25 -1.19
C LEU A 38 -5.68 -14.04 -1.55
N HIS A 39 -4.75 -14.18 -0.61
CA HIS A 39 -3.52 -14.95 -0.80
C HIS A 39 -3.83 -16.42 -1.06
N GLU A 40 -4.69 -17.04 -0.25
CA GLU A 40 -5.12 -18.43 -0.44
C GLU A 40 -5.88 -18.65 -1.76
N ALA A 41 -6.55 -17.62 -2.27
CA ALA A 41 -7.20 -17.66 -3.57
C ALA A 41 -6.24 -17.46 -4.75
N GLY A 42 -4.95 -17.27 -4.50
CA GLY A 42 -3.93 -17.08 -5.52
C GLY A 42 -3.88 -15.67 -6.13
N VAL A 43 -4.49 -14.69 -5.48
CA VAL A 43 -4.44 -13.30 -5.94
C VAL A 43 -3.08 -12.69 -5.58
N PRO A 44 -2.29 -12.21 -6.55
CA PRO A 44 -1.03 -11.53 -6.25
C PRO A 44 -1.27 -10.22 -5.50
N ILE A 45 -0.50 -9.99 -4.44
CA ILE A 45 -0.66 -8.83 -3.57
C ILE A 45 0.68 -8.09 -3.43
N SER A 46 0.66 -6.80 -3.73
CA SER A 46 1.76 -5.89 -3.40
C SER A 46 1.22 -4.72 -2.61
N THR A 47 2.03 -4.21 -1.69
CA THR A 47 1.78 -2.86 -1.17
C THR A 47 2.16 -1.83 -2.22
N ALA A 48 1.58 -0.64 -2.13
CA ALA A 48 1.96 0.53 -2.89
C ALA A 48 1.80 1.75 -1.97
N THR A 49 2.60 1.78 -0.93
CA THR A 49 2.51 2.79 0.14
C THR A 49 3.42 3.99 -0.13
N SER A 50 2.96 5.17 0.25
CA SER A 50 3.80 6.38 0.25
C SER A 50 4.82 6.39 1.40
N LYS A 51 4.71 5.47 2.34
CA LYS A 51 5.67 5.25 3.40
C LYS A 51 6.94 4.61 2.82
N PRO A 52 8.14 4.97 3.28
CA PRO A 52 9.38 4.29 2.87
C PRO A 52 9.33 2.79 3.15
N GLU A 53 10.01 2.00 2.33
CA GLU A 53 9.90 0.53 2.37
C GLU A 53 10.39 -0.07 3.68
N THR A 54 11.47 0.45 4.26
CA THR A 54 12.01 -0.09 5.51
C THR A 54 11.02 0.02 6.67
N PRO A 55 10.45 1.20 7.00
CA PRO A 55 9.42 1.29 8.03
C PRO A 55 8.13 0.54 7.67
N ALA A 56 7.74 0.51 6.40
CA ALA A 56 6.57 -0.25 5.96
C ALA A 56 6.74 -1.75 6.23
N THR A 57 7.90 -2.30 5.87
CA THR A 57 8.24 -3.72 6.13
C THR A 57 8.20 -4.03 7.62
N TYR A 58 8.80 -3.17 8.44
CA TYR A 58 8.81 -3.33 9.89
C TYR A 58 7.40 -3.40 10.49
N ILE A 59 6.51 -2.53 10.06
CA ILE A 59 5.11 -2.52 10.52
C ILE A 59 4.38 -3.80 10.09
N LEU A 60 4.54 -4.22 8.85
CA LEU A 60 3.91 -5.43 8.32
C LEU A 60 4.42 -6.69 9.02
N GLU A 61 5.70 -6.77 9.31
CA GLU A 61 6.29 -7.86 10.10
C GLU A 61 5.73 -7.88 11.51
N HIS A 62 5.61 -6.72 12.15
CA HIS A 62 5.07 -6.61 13.50
C HIS A 62 3.64 -7.16 13.60
N TYR A 63 2.80 -6.88 12.59
CA TYR A 63 1.43 -7.39 12.55
C TYR A 63 1.29 -8.79 11.94
N GLY A 64 2.39 -9.42 11.54
CA GLY A 64 2.38 -10.78 10.98
C GLY A 64 1.74 -10.88 9.60
N LEU A 65 1.78 -9.82 8.81
CA LEU A 65 1.10 -9.76 7.51
C LEU A 65 1.99 -10.13 6.32
N THR A 66 3.29 -10.24 6.50
CA THR A 66 4.24 -10.44 5.40
C THR A 66 4.08 -11.78 4.68
N GLY A 67 3.54 -12.79 5.35
CA GLY A 67 3.28 -14.11 4.74
C GLY A 67 2.17 -14.09 3.68
N ASP A 68 1.26 -13.12 3.74
CA ASP A 68 0.13 -12.99 2.82
C ASP A 68 0.36 -11.90 1.75
N ILE A 69 1.48 -11.19 1.80
CA ILE A 69 1.84 -10.15 0.85
C ILE A 69 3.03 -10.64 0.02
N ASP A 70 2.89 -10.67 -1.30
CA ASP A 70 3.93 -11.20 -2.19
C ASP A 70 5.10 -10.22 -2.35
N ILE A 71 4.80 -8.93 -2.46
CA ILE A 71 5.80 -7.87 -2.69
C ILE A 71 5.49 -6.69 -1.77
N ILE A 72 6.52 -6.17 -1.12
CA ILE A 72 6.41 -4.91 -0.36
C ILE A 72 7.04 -3.81 -1.19
N THR A 73 6.20 -2.90 -1.68
CA THR A 73 6.60 -1.74 -2.46
C THR A 73 6.15 -0.47 -1.76
N GLY A 74 7.05 0.45 -1.59
CA GLY A 74 6.77 1.74 -0.98
C GLY A 74 7.63 2.83 -1.60
N ALA A 75 7.62 4.01 -1.00
CA ALA A 75 8.60 5.02 -1.33
C ALA A 75 10.01 4.45 -1.08
N SER A 76 10.99 4.89 -1.87
CA SER A 76 12.37 4.50 -1.61
C SER A 76 12.88 5.15 -0.32
N ASP A 77 13.81 4.48 0.38
CA ASP A 77 14.33 5.00 1.64
C ASP A 77 15.15 6.30 1.46
N ASP A 78 15.63 6.57 0.24
CA ASP A 78 16.28 7.83 -0.14
C ASP A 78 15.30 8.91 -0.62
N GLU A 79 14.00 8.62 -0.62
CA GLU A 79 12.90 9.50 -1.02
C GLU A 79 12.90 9.93 -2.51
N VAL A 80 13.75 9.34 -3.35
CA VAL A 80 13.75 9.59 -4.80
C VAL A 80 12.45 9.10 -5.44
N ARG A 81 12.00 7.90 -5.06
CA ARG A 81 10.67 7.39 -5.42
C ARG A 81 9.72 7.66 -4.26
N SER A 82 8.93 8.72 -4.32
CA SER A 82 8.00 9.11 -3.26
C SER A 82 6.59 9.45 -3.77
N ALA A 83 6.45 9.89 -5.01
CA ALA A 83 5.13 10.14 -5.61
C ALA A 83 4.36 8.81 -5.76
N LYS A 84 3.06 8.84 -5.48
CA LYS A 84 2.23 7.63 -5.56
C LYS A 84 2.29 6.97 -6.95
N ALA A 85 2.29 7.74 -8.03
CA ALA A 85 2.40 7.19 -9.38
C ALA A 85 3.68 6.39 -9.58
N ASP A 86 4.80 6.87 -9.05
CA ASP A 86 6.10 6.17 -9.15
C ASP A 86 6.11 4.89 -8.31
N VAL A 87 5.47 4.92 -7.16
CA VAL A 87 5.34 3.74 -6.29
C VAL A 87 4.48 2.67 -6.97
N VAL A 88 3.37 3.07 -7.57
CA VAL A 88 2.49 2.14 -8.33
C VAL A 88 3.23 1.52 -9.51
N GLU A 89 3.97 2.31 -10.26
CA GLU A 89 4.80 1.81 -11.37
C GLU A 89 5.79 0.75 -10.88
N GLU A 90 6.49 1.01 -9.81
CA GLU A 90 7.47 0.07 -9.24
C GLU A 90 6.80 -1.20 -8.72
N ALA A 91 5.63 -1.11 -8.09
CA ALA A 91 4.87 -2.26 -7.64
C ALA A 91 4.50 -3.18 -8.82
N LEU A 92 4.00 -2.62 -9.90
CA LEU A 92 3.67 -3.37 -11.11
C LEU A 92 4.91 -4.00 -11.74
N ARG A 93 6.02 -3.25 -11.81
CA ARG A 93 7.29 -3.76 -12.34
C ARG A 93 7.80 -4.96 -11.55
N ARG A 94 7.77 -4.88 -10.23
CA ARG A 94 8.23 -5.96 -9.34
C ARG A 94 7.33 -7.20 -9.45
N LEU A 95 6.02 -7.02 -9.50
CA LEU A 95 5.09 -8.13 -9.69
C LEU A 95 5.34 -8.86 -11.01
N ARG A 96 5.54 -8.13 -12.11
CA ARG A 96 5.90 -8.73 -13.40
C ARG A 96 7.23 -9.48 -13.34
N ALA A 97 8.23 -8.89 -12.71
CA ALA A 97 9.56 -9.49 -12.59
C ALA A 97 9.53 -10.80 -11.80
N HIS A 98 8.58 -10.98 -10.90
CA HIS A 98 8.36 -12.20 -10.13
C HIS A 98 7.40 -13.19 -10.80
N GLY A 99 6.98 -12.90 -12.03
CA GLY A 99 6.14 -13.81 -12.82
C GLY A 99 4.64 -13.72 -12.54
N PHE A 100 4.18 -12.74 -11.79
CA PHE A 100 2.75 -12.56 -11.53
C PHE A 100 2.03 -11.92 -12.72
N ASP A 101 0.77 -12.31 -12.92
CA ASP A 101 -0.10 -11.70 -13.92
C ASP A 101 -0.61 -10.34 -13.42
N VAL A 102 -0.22 -9.28 -14.12
CA VAL A 102 -0.64 -7.90 -13.82
C VAL A 102 -1.53 -7.32 -14.93
N SER A 103 -2.21 -8.15 -15.68
CA SER A 103 -3.07 -7.70 -16.80
C SER A 103 -4.32 -6.96 -16.33
N ARG A 104 -4.79 -7.23 -15.11
CA ARG A 104 -5.97 -6.58 -14.52
C ARG A 104 -5.69 -6.16 -13.09
N PRO A 105 -4.75 -5.23 -12.87
CA PRO A 105 -4.43 -4.76 -11.53
C PRO A 105 -5.54 -3.87 -10.99
N VAL A 106 -5.70 -3.87 -9.66
CA VAL A 106 -6.59 -2.97 -8.93
C VAL A 106 -5.82 -2.41 -7.74
N LEU A 107 -5.91 -1.11 -7.52
CA LEU A 107 -5.39 -0.48 -6.31
C LEU A 107 -6.52 -0.34 -5.29
N VAL A 108 -6.24 -0.64 -4.04
CA VAL A 108 -7.11 -0.29 -2.91
C VAL A 108 -6.48 0.87 -2.18
N GLY A 109 -7.18 1.99 -2.09
CA GLY A 109 -6.64 3.20 -1.46
C GLY A 109 -7.73 4.03 -0.79
N ASP A 110 -7.32 4.94 0.08
CA ASP A 110 -8.23 5.76 0.89
C ASP A 110 -8.07 7.27 0.66
N ARG A 111 -7.20 7.66 -0.27
CA ARG A 111 -6.93 9.07 -0.55
C ARG A 111 -6.98 9.37 -2.05
N LEU A 112 -7.23 10.66 -2.36
CA LEU A 112 -7.25 11.13 -3.75
C LEU A 112 -5.93 10.84 -4.47
N HIS A 113 -4.80 11.00 -3.81
CA HIS A 113 -3.50 10.73 -4.45
C HIS A 113 -3.30 9.24 -4.80
N ASP A 114 -3.97 8.31 -4.10
CA ASP A 114 -4.01 6.90 -4.49
C ASP A 114 -4.75 6.72 -5.82
N VAL A 115 -5.91 7.36 -5.94
CA VAL A 115 -6.74 7.30 -7.16
C VAL A 115 -5.99 7.89 -8.35
N GLU A 116 -5.40 9.06 -8.18
CA GLU A 116 -4.65 9.75 -9.24
C GLU A 116 -3.37 9.00 -9.62
N GLY A 117 -2.63 8.50 -8.64
CA GLY A 117 -1.41 7.75 -8.88
C GLY A 117 -1.65 6.43 -9.62
N ALA A 118 -2.72 5.72 -9.29
CA ALA A 118 -3.14 4.52 -10.00
C ALA A 118 -3.61 4.84 -11.42
N ALA A 119 -4.41 5.89 -11.58
CA ALA A 119 -4.93 6.31 -12.88
C ALA A 119 -3.82 6.68 -13.87
N ALA A 120 -2.71 7.22 -13.40
CA ALA A 120 -1.54 7.54 -14.23
C ALA A 120 -0.99 6.30 -14.97
N HIS A 121 -1.25 5.09 -14.45
CA HIS A 121 -0.84 3.82 -15.06
C HIS A 121 -2.03 2.98 -15.54
N GLY A 122 -3.20 3.58 -15.68
CA GLY A 122 -4.41 2.86 -16.10
C GLY A 122 -4.93 1.84 -15.09
N VAL A 123 -4.54 1.96 -13.83
CA VAL A 123 -4.97 1.06 -12.75
C VAL A 123 -6.23 1.63 -12.11
N PRO A 124 -7.36 0.88 -12.11
CA PRO A 124 -8.56 1.33 -11.39
C PRO A 124 -8.36 1.22 -9.89
N THR A 125 -9.07 2.08 -9.15
CA THR A 125 -9.02 2.10 -7.69
C THR A 125 -10.35 1.69 -7.08
N VAL A 126 -10.30 0.85 -6.06
CA VAL A 126 -11.37 0.62 -5.09
C VAL A 126 -11.10 1.51 -3.89
N PHE A 127 -12.06 2.35 -3.52
CA PHE A 127 -11.90 3.30 -2.43
C PHE A 127 -12.23 2.65 -1.08
N ALA A 128 -11.30 2.74 -0.13
CA ALA A 128 -11.45 2.24 1.23
C ALA A 128 -12.06 3.32 2.13
N GLU A 129 -13.35 3.19 2.44
CA GLU A 129 -14.07 4.20 3.22
C GLU A 129 -13.65 4.25 4.70
N TRP A 130 -13.03 3.17 5.21
CA TRP A 130 -12.54 3.12 6.60
C TRP A 130 -11.25 3.90 6.83
N GLY A 131 -10.62 4.42 5.77
CA GLY A 131 -9.37 5.17 5.85
C GLY A 131 -9.57 6.66 6.19
N TYR A 132 -8.58 7.45 5.83
CA TYR A 132 -8.53 8.88 6.19
C TYR A 132 -9.20 9.80 5.16
N GLY A 133 -9.50 9.33 3.97
CA GLY A 133 -10.07 10.15 2.90
C GLY A 133 -11.53 10.50 3.14
N SER A 134 -11.96 11.63 2.58
CA SER A 134 -13.37 12.02 2.57
C SER A 134 -14.10 11.40 1.37
N PRO A 135 -15.45 11.33 1.38
CA PRO A 135 -16.22 10.82 0.25
C PRO A 135 -15.94 11.55 -1.08
N ALA A 136 -15.57 12.82 -1.03
CA ALA A 136 -15.22 13.59 -2.23
C ALA A 136 -13.95 13.06 -2.91
N GLU A 137 -13.06 12.43 -2.19
CA GLU A 137 -11.81 11.84 -2.72
C GLU A 137 -12.05 10.53 -3.49
N ALA A 138 -13.23 9.93 -3.35
CA ALA A 138 -13.59 8.69 -4.05
C ALA A 138 -14.01 8.91 -5.53
N VAL A 139 -13.98 10.13 -6.01
CA VAL A 139 -14.32 10.44 -7.42
C VAL A 139 -13.34 9.73 -8.36
N GLY A 140 -13.89 9.05 -9.36
CA GLY A 140 -13.09 8.29 -10.34
C GLY A 140 -12.76 6.85 -9.96
N THR A 141 -13.22 6.38 -8.79
CA THR A 141 -13.04 4.98 -8.39
C THR A 141 -14.09 4.07 -9.01
N ILE A 142 -13.73 2.79 -9.18
CA ILE A 142 -14.65 1.79 -9.78
C ILE A 142 -15.61 1.19 -8.75
N ALA A 143 -15.27 1.24 -7.47
CA ALA A 143 -16.08 0.74 -6.38
C ALA A 143 -15.65 1.39 -5.07
N GLN A 144 -16.51 1.33 -4.07
CA GLN A 144 -16.22 1.77 -2.71
C GLN A 144 -16.51 0.60 -1.75
N ALA A 145 -15.60 0.37 -0.82
CA ALA A 145 -15.75 -0.65 0.21
C ALA A 145 -15.93 0.05 1.56
N ALA A 146 -17.04 -0.22 2.23
CA ALA A 146 -17.33 0.36 3.54
C ALA A 146 -16.46 -0.26 4.64
N THR A 147 -16.18 -1.55 4.52
CA THR A 147 -15.34 -2.33 5.45
C THR A 147 -14.31 -3.15 4.69
N PRO A 148 -13.22 -3.58 5.35
CA PRO A 148 -12.24 -4.46 4.69
C PRO A 148 -12.86 -5.73 4.11
N LEU A 149 -13.82 -6.36 4.77
CA LEU A 149 -14.49 -7.57 4.25
C LEU A 149 -15.24 -7.33 2.95
N ASP A 150 -15.70 -6.12 2.69
CA ASP A 150 -16.38 -5.77 1.43
C ASP A 150 -15.44 -5.83 0.22
N LEU A 151 -14.12 -5.87 0.44
CA LEU A 151 -13.15 -6.07 -0.63
C LEU A 151 -13.22 -7.48 -1.23
N LEU A 152 -13.61 -8.49 -0.47
CA LEU A 152 -13.59 -9.87 -0.92
C LEU A 152 -14.46 -10.11 -2.17
N PRO A 153 -15.75 -9.72 -2.18
CA PRO A 153 -16.57 -9.91 -3.38
C PRO A 153 -16.11 -9.07 -4.58
N ILE A 154 -15.36 -7.99 -4.33
CA ILE A 154 -14.83 -7.11 -5.38
C ILE A 154 -13.55 -7.69 -5.99
N LEU A 155 -12.66 -8.23 -5.17
CA LEU A 155 -11.30 -8.60 -5.56
C LEU A 155 -11.12 -10.10 -5.83
N LEU A 156 -11.99 -10.95 -5.29
CA LEU A 156 -11.91 -12.38 -5.56
C LEU A 156 -12.30 -12.69 -7.01
N PRO A 157 -11.60 -13.65 -7.66
CA PRO A 157 -11.96 -14.08 -9.00
C PRO A 157 -13.39 -14.60 -9.03
N SER A 158 -14.13 -14.26 -10.08
CA SER A 158 -15.46 -14.83 -10.31
C SER A 158 -15.34 -16.33 -10.53
N ALA A 159 -16.22 -17.07 -9.87
CA ALA A 159 -16.29 -18.52 -10.04
C ALA A 159 -16.74 -18.89 -11.47
#